data_25013b3ce3f09b607e440dffa7826973
#
_entry.id   25013b3ce3f09b607e440dffa7826973
#
_cell.length_a   1.000
_cell.length_b   1.000
_cell.length_c   1.000
_cell.angle_alpha   90.00
_cell.angle_beta   90.00
_cell.angle_gamma   90.00
#
_symmetry.space_group_name_H-M   'P 1'
#
loop_
_entity.id
_entity.type
_entity.pdbx_description
1 polymer ?
#
loop_
_entity_poly.entity_id
_entity_poly.type
_entity_poly.pdbx_seq_one_letter_code
_entity_poly.pdbx_strand_id
1 'polypeptide(L)'
;MIIVGGGVIGASIALDLAREKLHVVLLDRQQPGCEASWAAAGMLSPGPDSPDALPLVPLAKESMRLYPEFIASVEELSGKTTGFARNGVIEVFNAPHGESERDKMVAQYQALELAIEAITTEVARKAEAALGPAVRAAAWLPQEATLDPRMLMDALLTAAGNRGVEICTDSPVESMTLTGNHCTGVVTRATNISAKCVVVAAGCFSAGIDGLGRYAPTRPIRGQLLALESKSVALARTLRSSKAYLVPRSNGRIIAGSTLEDAGFEKHVTPAGIRTILDGVLELAPALASAQLVDAWAGLRPGTPDHLPILGPTDIRGLYMATGHYRNGILLAPVTAKLLSRWVLNGTPDFETNWFSPLRFTDAKSSATKAATAIS
;
A
#
# COMPACT_ATOMS: atom_id res chain seq x y z
N MET A 1 24.76 3.47 1.30
CA MET A 1 23.90 2.33 0.93
C MET A 1 22.99 2.69 -0.24
N ILE A 2 22.42 1.70 -0.92
CA ILE A 2 21.54 1.93 -2.05
C ILE A 2 20.13 1.41 -1.73
N ILE A 3 19.13 2.18 -2.11
CA ILE A 3 17.72 1.75 -2.13
C ILE A 3 17.25 1.77 -3.59
N VAL A 4 16.71 0.66 -4.05
CA VAL A 4 16.23 0.48 -5.43
C VAL A 4 14.71 0.58 -5.45
N GLY A 5 14.18 1.65 -6.04
CA GLY A 5 12.76 1.99 -6.11
C GLY A 5 12.38 3.11 -5.14
N GLY A 6 11.95 4.24 -5.69
CA GLY A 6 11.55 5.47 -4.99
C GLY A 6 10.04 5.58 -4.73
N GLY A 7 9.32 4.45 -4.62
CA GLY A 7 7.95 4.43 -4.14
C GLY A 7 7.87 4.71 -2.63
N VAL A 8 6.65 4.71 -2.06
CA VAL A 8 6.43 5.02 -0.64
C VAL A 8 7.29 4.16 0.30
N ILE A 9 7.52 2.90 -0.05
CA ILE A 9 8.34 1.98 0.75
C ILE A 9 9.80 2.40 0.73
N GLY A 10 10.39 2.54 -0.46
CA GLY A 10 11.81 2.92 -0.59
C GLY A 10 12.10 4.31 -0.05
N ALA A 11 11.23 5.28 -0.29
CA ALA A 11 11.37 6.64 0.23
C ALA A 11 11.27 6.69 1.77
N SER A 12 10.36 5.89 2.38
CA SER A 12 10.24 5.78 3.84
C SER A 12 11.49 5.17 4.47
N ILE A 13 12.03 4.09 3.86
CA ILE A 13 13.27 3.46 4.32
C ILE A 13 14.45 4.43 4.17
N ALA A 14 14.52 5.16 3.03
CA ALA A 14 15.58 6.13 2.79
C ALA A 14 15.60 7.24 3.84
N LEU A 15 14.42 7.79 4.15
CA LEU A 15 14.28 8.82 5.18
C LEU A 15 14.70 8.29 6.56
N ASP A 16 14.23 7.11 6.95
CA ASP A 16 14.51 6.54 8.26
C ASP A 16 16.00 6.28 8.45
N LEU A 17 16.68 5.70 7.44
CA LEU A 17 18.12 5.46 7.46
C LEU A 17 18.96 6.74 7.38
N ALA A 18 18.50 7.76 6.67
CA ALA A 18 19.17 9.06 6.64
C ALA A 18 19.09 9.78 8.00
N ARG A 19 18.02 9.56 8.78
CA ARG A 19 17.93 10.05 10.18
C ARG A 19 18.97 9.42 11.08
N GLU A 20 19.39 8.18 10.79
CA GLU A 20 20.50 7.48 11.44
C GLU A 20 21.88 7.89 10.91
N LYS A 21 21.94 8.98 10.14
CA LYS A 21 23.16 9.55 9.56
C LYS A 21 23.89 8.64 8.55
N LEU A 22 23.19 7.70 7.95
CA LEU A 22 23.75 6.91 6.86
C LEU A 22 23.73 7.70 5.55
N HIS A 23 24.75 7.54 4.73
CA HIS A 23 24.74 8.01 3.35
C HIS A 23 23.85 7.10 2.50
N VAL A 24 22.72 7.62 2.02
CA VAL A 24 21.69 6.88 1.28
C VAL A 24 21.55 7.42 -0.14
N VAL A 25 21.63 6.53 -1.12
CA VAL A 25 21.33 6.80 -2.53
C VAL A 25 20.04 6.05 -2.88
N LEU A 26 19.01 6.77 -3.33
CA LEU A 26 17.72 6.24 -3.76
C LEU A 26 17.68 6.27 -5.30
N LEU A 27 17.66 5.09 -5.92
CA LEU A 27 17.60 4.94 -7.37
C LEU A 27 16.17 4.61 -7.80
N ASP A 28 15.63 5.35 -8.76
CA ASP A 28 14.37 4.98 -9.41
C ASP A 28 14.56 4.92 -10.93
N ARG A 29 13.86 4.00 -11.58
CA ARG A 29 13.89 3.81 -13.03
C ARG A 29 13.28 4.99 -13.81
N GLN A 30 12.49 5.82 -13.11
CA GLN A 30 11.81 7.01 -13.61
C GLN A 30 11.70 8.04 -12.49
N GLN A 31 10.69 8.93 -12.53
CA GLN A 31 10.40 9.83 -11.41
C GLN A 31 9.90 9.02 -10.21
N PRO A 32 10.50 9.20 -9.00
CA PRO A 32 10.07 8.51 -7.79
C PRO A 32 8.61 8.77 -7.47
N GLY A 33 7.94 7.75 -6.92
CA GLY A 33 6.55 7.84 -6.48
C GLY A 33 5.49 7.69 -7.57
N CYS A 34 5.82 7.70 -8.87
CA CYS A 34 4.85 7.77 -9.98
C CYS A 34 4.14 6.46 -10.34
N GLU A 35 4.38 5.37 -9.61
CA GLU A 35 3.76 4.06 -9.86
C GLU A 35 2.62 3.77 -8.87
N ALA A 36 2.61 2.60 -8.25
CA ALA A 36 1.56 2.16 -7.33
C ALA A 36 1.29 3.15 -6.19
N SER A 37 2.32 3.84 -5.69
CA SER A 37 2.19 4.82 -4.61
C SER A 37 1.36 6.02 -5.02
N TRP A 38 1.59 6.57 -6.22
CA TRP A 38 0.81 7.68 -6.77
C TRP A 38 -0.64 7.31 -7.07
N ALA A 39 -0.84 6.06 -7.52
CA ALA A 39 -2.15 5.58 -7.94
C ALA A 39 -3.06 5.16 -6.78
N ALA A 40 -2.53 5.01 -5.58
CA ALA A 40 -3.27 4.49 -4.43
C ALA A 40 -4.41 5.42 -3.97
N ALA A 41 -5.44 4.83 -3.35
CA ALA A 41 -6.53 5.59 -2.74
C ALA A 41 -6.17 6.19 -1.37
N GLY A 42 -5.13 5.70 -0.71
CA GLY A 42 -4.65 6.23 0.57
C GLY A 42 -5.47 5.86 1.79
N MET A 43 -6.23 4.79 1.73
CA MET A 43 -6.90 4.22 2.91
C MET A 43 -5.89 3.50 3.81
N LEU A 44 -6.05 3.64 5.12
CA LEU A 44 -5.25 3.01 6.16
C LEU A 44 -6.19 2.12 6.97
N SER A 45 -6.33 0.87 6.53
CA SER A 45 -7.27 -0.11 7.06
C SER A 45 -6.50 -1.35 7.53
N PRO A 46 -6.34 -1.57 8.84
CA PRO A 46 -5.52 -2.67 9.37
C PRO A 46 -6.22 -4.03 9.35
N GLY A 47 -7.50 -4.08 9.06
CA GLY A 47 -8.26 -5.32 8.99
C GLY A 47 -7.90 -6.16 7.76
N PRO A 48 -8.09 -7.50 7.83
CA PRO A 48 -7.75 -8.39 6.75
C PRO A 48 -8.76 -8.29 5.59
N ASP A 49 -8.25 -8.22 4.35
CA ASP A 49 -9.08 -8.24 3.13
C ASP A 49 -9.55 -9.67 2.76
N SER A 50 -8.88 -10.69 3.30
CA SER A 50 -9.15 -12.11 3.06
C SER A 50 -8.56 -12.96 4.21
N PRO A 51 -8.97 -14.23 4.36
CA PRO A 51 -8.36 -15.13 5.34
C PRO A 51 -6.83 -15.25 5.21
N ASP A 52 -6.30 -15.24 3.99
CA ASP A 52 -4.85 -15.32 3.72
C ASP A 52 -4.08 -14.09 4.21
N ALA A 53 -4.77 -12.97 4.42
CA ALA A 53 -4.19 -11.74 4.94
C ALA A 53 -4.11 -11.68 6.48
N LEU A 54 -4.61 -12.67 7.21
CA LEU A 54 -4.54 -12.71 8.67
C LEU A 54 -3.13 -12.53 9.25
N PRO A 55 -2.06 -13.15 8.68
CA PRO A 55 -0.70 -12.92 9.16
C PRO A 55 -0.23 -11.47 9.07
N LEU A 56 -0.89 -10.64 8.24
CA LEU A 56 -0.57 -9.24 8.07
C LEU A 56 -1.09 -8.34 9.19
N VAL A 57 -2.16 -8.75 9.89
CA VAL A 57 -2.87 -7.91 10.87
C VAL A 57 -1.94 -7.38 11.98
N PRO A 58 -1.07 -8.18 12.62
CA PRO A 58 -0.14 -7.64 13.61
C PRO A 58 0.76 -6.54 13.06
N LEU A 59 1.28 -6.72 11.84
CA LEU A 59 2.12 -5.73 11.16
C LEU A 59 1.33 -4.46 10.82
N ALA A 60 0.09 -4.60 10.37
CA ALA A 60 -0.80 -3.49 10.06
C ALA A 60 -1.19 -2.69 11.32
N LYS A 61 -1.48 -3.37 12.44
CA LYS A 61 -1.73 -2.73 13.76
C LYS A 61 -0.52 -1.90 14.20
N GLU A 62 0.68 -2.48 14.14
CA GLU A 62 1.90 -1.75 14.51
C GLU A 62 2.15 -0.55 13.58
N SER A 63 1.90 -0.70 12.28
CA SER A 63 2.01 0.41 11.34
C SER A 63 1.04 1.55 11.67
N MET A 64 -0.22 1.23 11.99
CA MET A 64 -1.21 2.23 12.42
C MET A 64 -0.80 2.95 13.70
N ARG A 65 -0.14 2.26 14.62
CA ARG A 65 0.40 2.86 15.85
C ARG A 65 1.52 3.85 15.53
N LEU A 66 2.36 3.56 14.54
CA LEU A 66 3.48 4.42 14.12
C LEU A 66 3.03 5.63 13.28
N TYR A 67 1.87 5.57 12.65
CA TYR A 67 1.44 6.57 11.67
C TYR A 67 1.44 8.01 12.18
N PRO A 68 0.95 8.34 13.39
CA PRO A 68 0.93 9.74 13.85
C PRO A 68 2.32 10.36 13.93
N GLU A 69 3.29 9.64 14.47
CA GLU A 69 4.68 10.10 14.58
C GLU A 69 5.35 10.16 13.20
N PHE A 70 5.09 9.17 12.35
CA PHE A 70 5.61 9.14 10.98
C PHE A 70 5.15 10.36 10.17
N ILE A 71 3.85 10.66 10.20
CA ILE A 71 3.29 11.83 9.49
C ILE A 71 3.84 13.14 10.06
N ALA A 72 3.81 13.32 11.39
CA ALA A 72 4.34 14.51 12.03
C ALA A 72 5.80 14.78 11.63
N SER A 73 6.62 13.72 11.62
CA SER A 73 8.03 13.82 11.22
C SER A 73 8.19 14.16 9.72
N VAL A 74 7.39 13.55 8.85
CA VAL A 74 7.45 13.84 7.40
C VAL A 74 7.02 15.29 7.12
N GLU A 75 5.95 15.75 7.75
CA GLU A 75 5.45 17.12 7.59
C GLU A 75 6.41 18.16 8.15
N GLU A 76 6.98 17.94 9.33
CA GLU A 76 8.01 18.78 9.93
C GLU A 76 9.24 18.92 9.04
N LEU A 77 9.78 17.80 8.55
CA LEU A 77 10.99 17.77 7.75
C LEU A 77 10.82 18.32 6.33
N SER A 78 9.62 18.20 5.78
CA SER A 78 9.33 18.65 4.42
C SER A 78 8.73 20.07 4.36
N GLY A 79 8.08 20.53 5.44
CA GLY A 79 7.24 21.74 5.43
C GLY A 79 5.96 21.56 4.60
N LYS A 80 5.54 20.31 4.29
CA LYS A 80 4.39 19.99 3.44
C LYS A 80 3.38 19.14 4.20
N THR A 81 2.09 19.29 3.88
CA THR A 81 1.04 18.43 4.45
C THR A 81 0.86 17.16 3.62
N THR A 82 0.45 16.08 4.28
CA THR A 82 0.17 14.76 3.68
C THR A 82 -1.31 14.49 3.45
N GLY A 83 -2.18 15.37 3.96
CA GLY A 83 -3.62 15.16 3.94
C GLY A 83 -4.08 14.02 4.85
N PHE A 84 -3.29 13.66 5.87
CA PHE A 84 -3.65 12.61 6.83
C PHE A 84 -4.83 13.02 7.69
N ALA A 85 -5.85 12.14 7.77
CA ALA A 85 -7.05 12.37 8.56
C ALA A 85 -7.58 11.04 9.15
N ARG A 86 -7.90 11.06 10.45
CA ARG A 86 -8.58 9.95 11.16
C ARG A 86 -10.09 10.18 11.20
N ASN A 87 -10.73 10.10 10.05
CA ASN A 87 -12.17 10.33 9.92
C ASN A 87 -12.98 9.04 10.08
N GLY A 88 -12.32 7.89 10.21
CA GLY A 88 -12.94 6.58 10.24
C GLY A 88 -13.52 6.15 8.88
N VAL A 89 -14.07 4.95 8.86
CA VAL A 89 -14.71 4.36 7.69
C VAL A 89 -16.09 3.85 8.06
N ILE A 90 -17.09 4.10 7.22
CA ILE A 90 -18.38 3.41 7.28
C ILE A 90 -18.33 2.29 6.25
N GLU A 91 -18.29 1.05 6.74
CA GLU A 91 -18.48 -0.15 5.94
C GLU A 91 -19.97 -0.40 5.77
N VAL A 92 -20.42 -0.61 4.53
CA VAL A 92 -21.82 -0.84 4.23
C VAL A 92 -22.04 -2.18 3.54
N PHE A 93 -23.17 -2.80 3.86
CA PHE A 93 -23.57 -4.11 3.37
C PHE A 93 -24.92 -3.97 2.67
N ASN A 94 -24.92 -4.20 1.35
CA ASN A 94 -26.08 -3.97 0.49
C ASN A 94 -26.84 -5.27 0.14
N ALA A 95 -26.20 -6.43 0.33
CA ALA A 95 -26.81 -7.73 0.04
C ALA A 95 -28.03 -8.01 0.96
N PRO A 96 -28.98 -8.85 0.56
CA PRO A 96 -30.12 -9.22 1.38
C PRO A 96 -29.75 -9.80 2.77
N HIS A 97 -28.55 -10.41 2.87
CA HIS A 97 -28.00 -10.96 4.11
C HIS A 97 -26.94 -10.04 4.75
N GLY A 98 -26.96 -8.74 4.43
CA GLY A 98 -25.98 -7.75 4.87
C GLY A 98 -25.81 -7.65 6.38
N GLU A 99 -26.85 -7.87 7.18
CA GLU A 99 -26.73 -7.90 8.65
C GLU A 99 -25.84 -9.06 9.11
N SER A 100 -26.02 -10.26 8.54
CA SER A 100 -25.20 -11.42 8.87
C SER A 100 -23.74 -11.21 8.42
N GLU A 101 -23.50 -10.55 7.30
CA GLU A 101 -22.13 -10.21 6.84
C GLU A 101 -21.48 -9.21 7.77
N ARG A 102 -22.21 -8.16 8.17
CA ARG A 102 -21.77 -7.19 9.17
C ARG A 102 -21.38 -7.88 10.48
N ASP A 103 -22.25 -8.74 11.00
CA ASP A 103 -22.04 -9.38 12.29
C ASP A 103 -20.83 -10.32 12.28
N LYS A 104 -20.61 -11.02 11.16
CA LYS A 104 -19.37 -11.81 10.93
C LYS A 104 -18.12 -10.93 10.92
N MET A 105 -18.17 -9.80 10.22
CA MET A 105 -17.05 -8.86 10.19
C MET A 105 -16.79 -8.27 11.58
N VAL A 106 -17.84 -7.88 12.31
CA VAL A 106 -17.71 -7.37 13.68
C VAL A 106 -17.05 -8.41 14.59
N ALA A 107 -17.51 -9.66 14.57
CA ALA A 107 -16.92 -10.74 15.36
C ALA A 107 -15.45 -10.98 14.99
N GLN A 108 -15.12 -10.97 13.70
CA GLN A 108 -13.74 -11.14 13.24
C GLN A 108 -12.82 -10.01 13.71
N TYR A 109 -13.26 -8.75 13.57
CA TYR A 109 -12.47 -7.59 14.00
C TYR A 109 -12.27 -7.57 15.50
N GLN A 110 -13.32 -7.90 16.28
CA GLN A 110 -13.22 -8.02 17.74
C GLN A 110 -12.23 -9.12 18.16
N ALA A 111 -12.25 -10.27 17.50
CA ALA A 111 -11.29 -11.36 17.75
C ALA A 111 -9.83 -10.96 17.41
N LEU A 112 -9.65 -10.00 16.51
CA LEU A 112 -8.35 -9.43 16.15
C LEU A 112 -7.99 -8.17 16.96
N GLU A 113 -8.83 -7.81 17.94
CA GLU A 113 -8.68 -6.58 18.74
C GLU A 113 -8.61 -5.31 17.86
N LEU A 114 -9.40 -5.27 16.80
CA LEU A 114 -9.58 -4.10 15.93
C LEU A 114 -10.90 -3.41 16.29
N ALA A 115 -10.87 -2.08 16.37
CA ALA A 115 -12.06 -1.31 16.72
C ALA A 115 -13.08 -1.32 15.58
N ILE A 116 -14.28 -1.80 15.88
CA ILE A 116 -15.42 -1.84 14.99
C ILE A 116 -16.72 -1.78 15.82
N GLU A 117 -17.73 -1.09 15.32
CA GLU A 117 -19.05 -0.97 15.94
C GLU A 117 -20.12 -1.27 14.89
N ALA A 118 -21.05 -2.18 15.21
CA ALA A 118 -22.28 -2.31 14.42
C ALA A 118 -23.14 -1.07 14.61
N ILE A 119 -23.50 -0.39 13.53
CA ILE A 119 -24.38 0.78 13.57
C ILE A 119 -25.65 0.54 12.75
N THR A 120 -26.72 1.23 13.10
CA THR A 120 -27.95 1.17 12.30
C THR A 120 -27.79 1.95 11.00
N THR A 121 -28.58 1.60 10.00
CA THR A 121 -28.61 2.33 8.72
C THR A 121 -29.02 3.80 8.89
N GLU A 122 -29.83 4.09 9.92
CA GLU A 122 -30.24 5.45 10.28
C GLU A 122 -29.04 6.25 10.80
N VAL A 123 -28.25 5.68 11.72
CA VAL A 123 -27.02 6.30 12.24
C VAL A 123 -26.02 6.52 11.10
N ALA A 124 -25.85 5.53 10.22
CA ALA A 124 -24.97 5.65 9.08
C ALA A 124 -25.38 6.78 8.13
N ARG A 125 -26.69 6.89 7.79
CA ARG A 125 -27.20 7.97 6.93
C ARG A 125 -27.17 9.34 7.60
N LYS A 126 -27.31 9.41 8.91
CA LYS A 126 -27.14 10.67 9.66
C LYS A 126 -25.68 11.12 9.65
N ALA A 127 -24.74 10.18 9.69
CA ALA A 127 -23.31 10.45 9.60
C ALA A 127 -22.85 10.82 8.19
N GLU A 128 -23.45 10.19 7.16
CA GLU A 128 -23.17 10.40 5.74
C GLU A 128 -24.47 10.39 4.92
N ALA A 129 -24.98 11.57 4.65
CA ALA A 129 -26.24 11.77 3.95
C ALA A 129 -26.23 11.29 2.48
N ALA A 130 -25.06 11.07 1.93
CA ALA A 130 -24.88 10.54 0.58
C ALA A 130 -25.25 9.05 0.45
N LEU A 131 -25.33 8.30 1.56
CA LEU A 131 -25.62 6.88 1.54
C LEU A 131 -27.00 6.56 0.93
N GLY A 132 -26.96 5.67 -0.05
CA GLY A 132 -28.15 5.26 -0.80
C GLY A 132 -29.14 4.40 0.02
N PRO A 133 -30.37 4.25 -0.51
CA PRO A 133 -31.41 3.43 0.14
C PRO A 133 -31.11 1.92 0.10
N ALA A 134 -30.19 1.46 -0.75
CA ALA A 134 -29.82 0.05 -0.86
C ALA A 134 -29.05 -0.49 0.35
N VAL A 135 -28.52 0.39 1.21
CA VAL A 135 -27.76 -0.02 2.41
C VAL A 135 -28.68 -0.77 3.38
N ARG A 136 -28.36 -2.03 3.68
CA ARG A 136 -29.09 -2.93 4.58
C ARG A 136 -28.50 -2.97 5.98
N ALA A 137 -27.17 -2.91 6.08
CA ALA A 137 -26.46 -2.87 7.35
C ALA A 137 -25.20 -2.02 7.24
N ALA A 138 -24.66 -1.57 8.36
CA ALA A 138 -23.46 -0.78 8.41
C ALA A 138 -22.62 -1.08 9.66
N ALA A 139 -21.31 -0.88 9.54
CA ALA A 139 -20.37 -0.88 10.64
C ALA A 139 -19.50 0.38 10.62
N TRP A 140 -19.13 0.85 11.78
CA TRP A 140 -18.25 1.99 11.98
C TRP A 140 -16.87 1.51 12.42
N LEU A 141 -15.82 1.95 11.72
CA LEU A 141 -14.41 1.64 11.98
C LEU A 141 -13.67 2.94 12.38
N PRO A 142 -13.70 3.31 13.67
CA PRO A 142 -13.28 4.62 14.14
C PRO A 142 -11.77 4.88 14.03
N GLN A 143 -10.95 3.83 14.04
CA GLN A 143 -9.49 3.95 14.01
C GLN A 143 -8.91 3.96 12.59
N GLU A 144 -9.69 3.63 11.58
CA GLU A 144 -9.24 3.72 10.19
C GLU A 144 -9.04 5.19 9.78
N ALA A 145 -8.09 5.39 8.91
CA ALA A 145 -7.65 6.72 8.51
C ALA A 145 -7.46 6.80 6.98
N THR A 146 -7.26 8.00 6.49
CA THR A 146 -6.89 8.25 5.10
C THR A 146 -5.77 9.28 5.02
N LEU A 147 -5.10 9.30 3.88
CA LEU A 147 -4.19 10.37 3.49
C LEU A 147 -4.23 10.54 1.96
N ASP A 148 -3.65 11.62 1.46
CA ASP A 148 -3.42 11.76 0.02
C ASP A 148 -2.06 11.17 -0.35
N PRO A 149 -2.01 10.06 -1.10
CA PRO A 149 -0.74 9.41 -1.44
C PRO A 149 0.18 10.29 -2.30
N ARG A 150 -0.38 11.19 -3.12
CA ARG A 150 0.39 12.10 -3.95
C ARG A 150 1.06 13.18 -3.08
N MET A 151 0.31 13.72 -2.11
CA MET A 151 0.86 14.66 -1.12
C MET A 151 1.88 13.98 -0.21
N LEU A 152 1.60 12.74 0.25
CA LEU A 152 2.56 11.97 1.04
C LEU A 152 3.86 11.75 0.27
N MET A 153 3.81 11.35 -1.00
CA MET A 153 5.02 11.12 -1.79
C MET A 153 5.84 12.39 -1.98
N ASP A 154 5.18 13.52 -2.27
CA ASP A 154 5.86 14.81 -2.40
C ASP A 154 6.53 15.26 -1.08
N ALA A 155 5.82 15.13 0.04
CA ALA A 155 6.36 15.45 1.37
C ALA A 155 7.51 14.50 1.73
N LEU A 156 7.36 13.19 1.49
CA LEU A 156 8.33 12.17 1.86
C LEU A 156 9.65 12.31 1.08
N LEU A 157 9.57 12.53 -0.23
CA LEU A 157 10.77 12.75 -1.06
C LEU A 157 11.47 14.06 -0.69
N THR A 158 10.71 15.11 -0.41
CA THR A 158 11.26 16.38 0.09
C THR A 158 11.96 16.19 1.44
N ALA A 159 11.32 15.50 2.39
CA ALA A 159 11.92 15.21 3.69
C ALA A 159 13.20 14.38 3.57
N ALA A 160 13.21 13.37 2.70
CA ALA A 160 14.40 12.56 2.41
C ALA A 160 15.54 13.40 1.84
N GLY A 161 15.26 14.25 0.84
CA GLY A 161 16.24 15.17 0.26
C GLY A 161 16.80 16.15 1.30
N ASN A 162 15.94 16.73 2.15
CA ASN A 162 16.35 17.64 3.24
C ASN A 162 17.23 16.94 4.30
N ARG A 163 17.17 15.59 4.37
CA ARG A 163 18.05 14.76 5.21
C ARG A 163 19.28 14.23 4.48
N GLY A 164 19.54 14.68 3.26
CA GLY A 164 20.73 14.35 2.50
C GLY A 164 20.65 13.02 1.75
N VAL A 165 19.44 12.48 1.51
CA VAL A 165 19.28 11.36 0.59
C VAL A 165 19.55 11.83 -0.84
N GLU A 166 20.48 11.19 -1.52
CA GLU A 166 20.73 11.40 -2.94
C GLU A 166 19.66 10.66 -3.76
N ILE A 167 18.81 11.41 -4.45
CA ILE A 167 17.70 10.86 -5.24
C ILE A 167 18.08 10.90 -6.71
N CYS A 168 18.25 9.73 -7.32
CA CYS A 168 18.60 9.55 -8.72
C CYS A 168 17.40 9.05 -9.50
N THR A 169 16.87 9.88 -10.38
CA THR A 169 15.82 9.52 -11.34
C THR A 169 16.40 8.86 -12.57
N ASP A 170 15.56 8.23 -13.39
CA ASP A 170 15.93 7.61 -14.68
C ASP A 170 17.13 6.66 -14.56
N SER A 171 17.25 6.00 -13.40
CA SER A 171 18.35 5.13 -13.02
C SER A 171 17.88 3.68 -12.81
N PRO A 172 17.45 2.98 -13.87
CA PRO A 172 16.98 1.60 -13.78
C PRO A 172 18.11 0.67 -13.35
N VAL A 173 17.90 -0.05 -12.25
CA VAL A 173 18.80 -1.11 -11.79
C VAL A 173 18.47 -2.38 -12.56
N GLU A 174 19.48 -2.97 -13.22
CA GLU A 174 19.34 -4.18 -14.03
C GLU A 174 19.73 -5.44 -13.26
N SER A 175 20.75 -5.36 -12.40
CA SER A 175 21.23 -6.49 -11.60
C SER A 175 21.98 -6.04 -10.35
N MET A 176 22.32 -7.02 -9.49
CA MET A 176 23.19 -6.81 -8.33
C MET A 176 24.64 -7.13 -8.66
N THR A 177 25.57 -6.34 -8.12
CA THR A 177 27.00 -6.70 -8.14
C THR A 177 27.30 -7.56 -6.92
N LEU A 178 27.87 -8.75 -7.15
CA LEU A 178 28.21 -9.70 -6.11
C LEU A 178 29.71 -10.01 -6.05
N THR A 179 30.24 -10.17 -4.83
CA THR A 179 31.58 -10.72 -4.60
C THR A 179 31.45 -11.89 -3.62
N GLY A 180 31.57 -13.12 -4.14
CA GLY A 180 31.18 -14.32 -3.40
C GLY A 180 29.71 -14.25 -3.02
N ASN A 181 29.40 -14.39 -1.71
CA ASN A 181 28.04 -14.29 -1.18
C ASN A 181 27.73 -12.90 -0.56
N HIS A 182 28.35 -11.83 -1.09
CA HIS A 182 28.12 -10.46 -0.62
C HIS A 182 27.64 -9.59 -1.78
N CYS A 183 26.57 -8.83 -1.54
CA CYS A 183 26.15 -7.75 -2.42
C CYS A 183 27.09 -6.56 -2.21
N THR A 184 27.75 -6.14 -3.28
CA THR A 184 28.73 -5.04 -3.27
C THR A 184 28.27 -3.83 -4.05
N GLY A 185 27.05 -3.85 -4.61
CA GLY A 185 26.47 -2.73 -5.32
C GLY A 185 25.39 -3.17 -6.32
N VAL A 186 25.13 -2.31 -7.27
CA VAL A 186 24.13 -2.50 -8.33
C VAL A 186 24.73 -2.12 -9.70
N VAL A 187 24.20 -2.74 -10.74
CA VAL A 187 24.45 -2.40 -12.13
C VAL A 187 23.24 -1.63 -12.63
N THR A 188 23.47 -0.43 -13.10
CA THR A 188 22.49 0.37 -13.84
C THR A 188 22.86 0.40 -15.32
N ARG A 189 21.96 0.85 -16.17
CA ARG A 189 22.26 1.02 -17.59
C ARG A 189 23.44 1.97 -17.85
N ALA A 190 23.63 2.95 -16.98
CA ALA A 190 24.67 3.97 -17.16
C ALA A 190 26.01 3.59 -16.52
N THR A 191 25.99 2.93 -15.36
CA THR A 191 27.21 2.67 -14.58
C THR A 191 26.96 1.64 -13.48
N ASN A 192 28.06 1.16 -12.88
CA ASN A 192 28.03 0.36 -11.66
C ASN A 192 28.18 1.26 -10.44
N ILE A 193 27.33 1.08 -9.45
CA ILE A 193 27.35 1.87 -8.20
C ILE A 193 27.67 0.92 -7.04
N SER A 194 28.78 1.17 -6.34
CA SER A 194 29.20 0.34 -5.22
C SER A 194 28.48 0.71 -3.93
N ALA A 195 28.06 -0.29 -3.16
CA ALA A 195 27.48 -0.12 -1.84
C ALA A 195 27.67 -1.36 -0.97
N LYS A 196 27.84 -1.17 0.33
CA LYS A 196 27.92 -2.29 1.31
C LYS A 196 26.56 -2.93 1.60
N CYS A 197 25.47 -2.24 1.28
CA CYS A 197 24.12 -2.67 1.56
C CYS A 197 23.17 -2.15 0.47
N VAL A 198 22.30 -3.03 -0.02
CA VAL A 198 21.26 -2.74 -1.01
C VAL A 198 19.92 -3.21 -0.49
N VAL A 199 18.91 -2.33 -0.55
CA VAL A 199 17.50 -2.66 -0.27
C VAL A 199 16.70 -2.56 -1.56
N VAL A 200 16.01 -3.63 -1.93
CA VAL A 200 15.17 -3.66 -3.14
C VAL A 200 13.72 -3.39 -2.75
N ALA A 201 13.21 -2.23 -3.16
CA ALA A 201 11.85 -1.72 -2.95
C ALA A 201 11.14 -1.39 -4.29
N ALA A 202 11.45 -2.14 -5.36
CA ALA A 202 11.03 -1.85 -6.72
C ALA A 202 9.59 -2.29 -7.07
N GLY A 203 8.76 -2.60 -6.07
CA GLY A 203 7.35 -2.95 -6.25
C GLY A 203 7.15 -4.14 -7.20
N CYS A 204 6.21 -4.05 -8.14
CA CYS A 204 5.95 -5.13 -9.10
C CYS A 204 7.09 -5.36 -10.10
N PHE A 205 8.08 -4.47 -10.16
CA PHE A 205 9.26 -4.59 -11.02
C PHE A 205 10.41 -5.36 -10.36
N SER A 206 10.30 -5.72 -9.08
CA SER A 206 11.37 -6.40 -8.35
C SER A 206 11.75 -7.75 -8.97
N ALA A 207 10.79 -8.52 -9.49
CA ALA A 207 11.03 -9.79 -10.16
C ALA A 207 11.83 -9.65 -11.47
N GLY A 208 11.78 -8.49 -12.11
CA GLY A 208 12.47 -8.20 -13.37
C GLY A 208 13.94 -7.80 -13.21
N ILE A 209 14.41 -7.59 -11.99
CA ILE A 209 15.83 -7.34 -11.73
C ILE A 209 16.56 -8.70 -11.74
N ASP A 210 17.61 -8.81 -12.55
CA ASP A 210 18.29 -10.08 -12.75
C ASP A 210 18.79 -10.69 -11.44
N GLY A 211 18.57 -11.99 -11.28
CA GLY A 211 18.90 -12.77 -10.09
C GLY A 211 17.94 -12.62 -8.90
N LEU A 212 16.95 -11.71 -8.94
CA LEU A 212 16.07 -11.45 -7.80
C LEU A 212 14.72 -12.18 -7.84
N GLY A 213 14.31 -12.75 -8.97
CA GLY A 213 13.00 -13.41 -9.10
C GLY A 213 12.73 -14.50 -8.06
N ARG A 214 13.79 -15.22 -7.61
CA ARG A 214 13.68 -16.24 -6.55
C ARG A 214 13.32 -15.69 -5.17
N TYR A 215 13.70 -14.44 -4.87
CA TYR A 215 13.39 -13.76 -3.59
C TYR A 215 12.11 -12.94 -3.66
N ALA A 216 11.81 -12.41 -4.83
CA ALA A 216 10.70 -11.49 -5.03
C ALA A 216 9.90 -11.84 -6.28
N PRO A 217 9.12 -12.93 -6.29
CA PRO A 217 8.26 -13.33 -7.40
C PRO A 217 7.03 -12.40 -7.48
N THR A 218 7.30 -11.11 -7.65
CA THR A 218 6.26 -10.08 -7.74
C THR A 218 5.64 -10.04 -9.13
N ARG A 219 4.34 -9.76 -9.19
CA ARG A 219 3.59 -9.55 -10.42
C ARG A 219 2.71 -8.31 -10.34
N PRO A 220 2.48 -7.62 -11.45
CA PRO A 220 1.58 -6.48 -11.48
C PRO A 220 0.12 -6.92 -11.39
N ILE A 221 -0.66 -6.29 -10.51
CA ILE A 221 -2.11 -6.41 -10.45
C ILE A 221 -2.71 -5.03 -10.68
N ARG A 222 -3.34 -4.85 -11.85
CA ARG A 222 -3.92 -3.57 -12.23
C ARG A 222 -5.13 -3.22 -11.37
N GLY A 223 -5.22 -1.95 -10.97
CA GLY A 223 -6.41 -1.37 -10.37
C GLY A 223 -6.69 -0.02 -10.98
N GLN A 224 -7.92 0.18 -11.45
CA GLN A 224 -8.40 1.44 -11.98
C GLN A 224 -9.11 2.22 -10.88
N LEU A 225 -9.02 3.54 -10.92
CA LEU A 225 -9.63 4.48 -9.98
C LEU A 225 -10.19 5.68 -10.75
N LEU A 226 -11.13 6.37 -10.10
CA LEU A 226 -11.76 7.59 -10.60
C LEU A 226 -11.61 8.71 -9.57
N ALA A 227 -11.58 9.96 -10.04
CA ALA A 227 -11.82 11.14 -9.21
C ALA A 227 -13.12 11.82 -9.64
N LEU A 228 -13.97 12.06 -8.68
CA LEU A 228 -15.25 12.73 -8.84
C LEU A 228 -15.24 14.07 -8.10
N GLU A 229 -15.93 15.07 -8.66
CA GLU A 229 -16.25 16.32 -7.97
C GLU A 229 -17.77 16.54 -7.98
N SER A 230 -18.32 16.90 -6.83
CA SER A 230 -19.75 17.21 -6.70
C SER A 230 -19.96 18.50 -5.94
N LYS A 231 -20.89 19.33 -6.41
CA LYS A 231 -21.32 20.55 -5.71
C LYS A 231 -22.39 20.27 -4.65
N SER A 232 -23.08 19.14 -4.77
CA SER A 232 -24.23 18.77 -3.93
C SER A 232 -23.93 17.67 -2.93
N VAL A 233 -22.83 16.93 -3.09
CA VAL A 233 -22.42 15.83 -2.21
C VAL A 233 -21.02 16.11 -1.67
N ALA A 234 -20.93 16.21 -0.35
CA ALA A 234 -19.67 16.21 0.38
C ALA A 234 -19.64 14.99 1.30
N LEU A 235 -18.52 14.29 1.32
CA LEU A 235 -18.29 13.19 2.24
C LEU A 235 -17.37 13.65 3.37
N ALA A 236 -17.74 13.36 4.61
CA ALA A 236 -16.91 13.60 5.77
C ALA A 236 -16.00 12.38 6.07
N ARG A 237 -16.43 11.19 5.64
CA ARG A 237 -15.77 9.90 5.93
C ARG A 237 -15.64 9.07 4.67
N THR A 238 -14.75 8.10 4.74
CA THR A 238 -14.70 7.06 3.72
C THR A 238 -15.92 6.17 3.82
N LEU A 239 -16.54 5.90 2.68
CA LEU A 239 -17.57 4.88 2.52
C LEU A 239 -16.95 3.68 1.81
N ARG A 240 -17.22 2.47 2.30
CA ARG A 240 -16.70 1.23 1.70
C ARG A 240 -17.78 0.16 1.65
N SER A 241 -17.77 -0.62 0.57
CA SER A 241 -18.57 -1.82 0.39
C SER A 241 -17.75 -2.90 -0.30
N SER A 242 -18.33 -4.07 -0.51
CA SER A 242 -17.70 -5.13 -1.32
C SER A 242 -17.44 -4.75 -2.77
N LYS A 243 -18.15 -3.73 -3.31
CA LYS A 243 -18.06 -3.35 -4.73
C LYS A 243 -17.21 -2.11 -4.99
N ALA A 244 -17.20 -1.14 -4.06
CA ALA A 244 -16.48 0.11 -4.24
C ALA A 244 -16.17 0.78 -2.89
N TYR A 245 -15.26 1.74 -2.95
CA TYR A 245 -15.03 2.71 -1.88
C TYR A 245 -15.08 4.13 -2.43
N LEU A 246 -15.41 5.09 -1.54
CA LEU A 246 -15.41 6.52 -1.79
C LEU A 246 -14.55 7.19 -0.71
N VAL A 247 -13.43 7.78 -1.12
CA VAL A 247 -12.46 8.40 -0.20
C VAL A 247 -12.47 9.91 -0.43
N PRO A 248 -12.97 10.72 0.53
CA PRO A 248 -12.95 12.17 0.40
C PRO A 248 -11.52 12.73 0.49
N ARG A 249 -11.29 13.82 -0.22
CA ARG A 249 -10.08 14.63 -0.18
C ARG A 249 -10.38 16.02 0.36
N SER A 250 -9.38 16.66 0.95
CA SER A 250 -9.49 18.03 1.51
C SER A 250 -9.83 19.08 0.46
N ASN A 251 -9.54 18.84 -0.82
CA ASN A 251 -9.85 19.71 -1.95
C ASN A 251 -11.26 19.50 -2.53
N GLY A 252 -12.11 18.68 -1.89
CA GLY A 252 -13.47 18.39 -2.33
C GLY A 252 -13.60 17.25 -3.35
N ARG A 253 -12.49 16.67 -3.82
CA ARG A 253 -12.52 15.48 -4.67
C ARG A 253 -12.92 14.24 -3.88
N ILE A 254 -13.56 13.31 -4.56
CA ILE A 254 -13.88 11.98 -4.04
C ILE A 254 -13.16 10.97 -4.91
N ILE A 255 -12.25 10.20 -4.32
CA ILE A 255 -11.58 9.12 -5.02
C ILE A 255 -12.45 7.86 -4.91
N ALA A 256 -12.79 7.29 -6.06
CA ALA A 256 -13.59 6.09 -6.15
C ALA A 256 -12.78 4.92 -6.76
N GLY A 257 -12.97 3.73 -6.25
CA GLY A 257 -12.27 2.53 -6.71
C GLY A 257 -12.80 1.25 -6.11
N SER A 258 -12.25 0.15 -6.53
CA SER A 258 -11.25 -0.05 -7.58
C SER A 258 -11.51 -1.37 -8.29
N THR A 259 -10.98 -1.47 -9.48
CA THR A 259 -10.91 -2.78 -10.14
C THR A 259 -9.76 -3.62 -9.59
N LEU A 260 -9.79 -4.91 -9.89
CA LEU A 260 -8.73 -5.88 -9.61
C LEU A 260 -8.55 -6.76 -10.85
N GLU A 261 -7.44 -6.57 -11.57
CA GLU A 261 -7.28 -7.14 -12.90
C GLU A 261 -5.87 -7.72 -13.09
N ASP A 262 -5.80 -8.94 -13.62
CA ASP A 262 -4.55 -9.53 -14.11
C ASP A 262 -4.37 -9.12 -15.58
N ALA A 263 -3.68 -8.00 -15.80
CA ALA A 263 -3.47 -7.38 -17.11
C ALA A 263 -1.98 -7.17 -17.42
N GLY A 264 -1.11 -7.92 -16.76
CA GLY A 264 0.34 -7.72 -16.91
C GLY A 264 0.74 -6.28 -16.56
N PHE A 265 1.70 -5.75 -17.30
CA PHE A 265 2.20 -4.37 -17.10
C PHE A 265 1.36 -3.29 -17.82
N GLU A 266 0.23 -3.64 -18.40
CA GLU A 266 -0.66 -2.67 -19.04
C GLU A 266 -1.36 -1.77 -18.01
N LYS A 267 -1.13 -0.46 -18.12
CA LYS A 267 -1.55 0.57 -17.14
C LYS A 267 -2.55 1.56 -17.75
N HIS A 268 -3.42 1.11 -18.63
CA HIS A 268 -4.47 1.96 -19.22
C HIS A 268 -5.82 1.77 -18.52
N VAL A 269 -6.63 2.81 -18.57
CA VAL A 269 -8.03 2.79 -18.11
C VAL A 269 -8.91 2.21 -19.21
N THR A 270 -9.90 1.40 -18.83
CA THR A 270 -10.84 0.78 -19.78
C THR A 270 -12.28 1.22 -19.51
N PRO A 271 -13.15 1.31 -20.55
CA PRO A 271 -14.56 1.60 -20.34
C PRO A 271 -15.26 0.60 -19.40
N ALA A 272 -14.89 -0.68 -19.46
CA ALA A 272 -15.43 -1.72 -18.57
C ALA A 272 -15.05 -1.46 -17.10
N GLY A 273 -13.78 -1.09 -16.83
CA GLY A 273 -13.31 -0.75 -15.50
C GLY A 273 -14.01 0.48 -14.92
N ILE A 274 -14.14 1.55 -15.72
CA ILE A 274 -14.90 2.75 -15.34
C ILE A 274 -16.33 2.40 -14.97
N ARG A 275 -17.02 1.62 -15.82
CA ARG A 275 -18.39 1.19 -15.58
C ARG A 275 -18.51 0.41 -14.26
N THR A 276 -17.62 -0.57 -14.03
CA THR A 276 -17.63 -1.39 -12.80
C THR A 276 -17.51 -0.51 -11.56
N ILE A 277 -16.63 0.49 -11.58
CA ILE A 277 -16.46 1.41 -10.44
C ILE A 277 -17.71 2.28 -10.28
N LEU A 278 -18.22 2.87 -11.36
CA LEU A 278 -19.41 3.73 -11.32
C LEU A 278 -20.65 2.98 -10.83
N ASP A 279 -20.85 1.74 -11.24
CA ASP A 279 -21.96 0.90 -10.75
C ASP A 279 -21.89 0.75 -9.21
N GLY A 280 -20.70 0.50 -8.66
CA GLY A 280 -20.49 0.45 -7.20
C GLY A 280 -20.65 1.80 -6.51
N VAL A 281 -20.17 2.89 -7.11
CA VAL A 281 -20.34 4.26 -6.61
C VAL A 281 -21.81 4.63 -6.49
N LEU A 282 -22.59 4.40 -7.54
CA LEU A 282 -24.01 4.75 -7.60
C LEU A 282 -24.87 3.88 -6.67
N GLU A 283 -24.44 2.65 -6.40
CA GLU A 283 -25.08 1.82 -5.37
C GLU A 283 -24.83 2.37 -3.96
N LEU A 284 -23.58 2.83 -3.68
CA LEU A 284 -23.22 3.44 -2.40
C LEU A 284 -23.86 4.80 -2.18
N ALA A 285 -23.74 5.69 -3.17
CA ALA A 285 -24.09 7.09 -3.09
C ALA A 285 -24.78 7.54 -4.39
N PRO A 286 -26.08 7.24 -4.60
CA PRO A 286 -26.80 7.55 -5.86
C PRO A 286 -26.78 9.04 -6.25
N ALA A 287 -26.68 9.93 -5.26
CA ALA A 287 -26.59 11.38 -5.51
C ALA A 287 -25.34 11.78 -6.29
N LEU A 288 -24.32 10.93 -6.35
CA LEU A 288 -23.13 11.14 -7.18
C LEU A 288 -23.38 10.91 -8.69
N ALA A 289 -24.56 10.50 -9.11
CA ALA A 289 -24.91 10.38 -10.52
C ALA A 289 -24.76 11.69 -11.31
N SER A 290 -24.87 12.82 -10.64
CA SER A 290 -24.67 14.16 -11.23
C SER A 290 -23.27 14.73 -11.00
N ALA A 291 -22.36 13.97 -10.35
CA ALA A 291 -20.99 14.41 -10.12
C ALA A 291 -20.20 14.48 -11.43
N GLN A 292 -19.25 15.40 -11.50
CA GLN A 292 -18.31 15.46 -12.60
C GLN A 292 -17.24 14.39 -12.44
N LEU A 293 -16.99 13.59 -13.47
CA LEU A 293 -15.80 12.74 -13.58
C LEU A 293 -14.63 13.65 -14.00
N VAL A 294 -13.67 13.88 -13.09
CA VAL A 294 -12.56 14.82 -13.33
C VAL A 294 -11.26 14.13 -13.72
N ASP A 295 -11.08 12.87 -13.32
CA ASP A 295 -9.88 12.11 -13.63
C ASP A 295 -10.15 10.59 -13.57
N ALA A 296 -9.37 9.81 -14.33
CA ALA A 296 -9.37 8.36 -14.28
C ALA A 296 -7.95 7.84 -14.55
N TRP A 297 -7.47 6.93 -13.69
CA TRP A 297 -6.13 6.35 -13.83
C TRP A 297 -6.10 4.89 -13.43
N ALA A 298 -4.96 4.24 -13.72
CA ALA A 298 -4.69 2.89 -13.29
C ALA A 298 -3.31 2.81 -12.62
N GLY A 299 -3.17 1.90 -11.67
CA GLY A 299 -1.90 1.57 -11.02
C GLY A 299 -1.67 0.06 -10.99
N LEU A 300 -0.41 -0.33 -10.81
CA LEU A 300 0.02 -1.72 -10.77
C LEU A 300 0.43 -2.08 -9.33
N ARG A 301 -0.44 -2.78 -8.62
CA ARG A 301 -0.14 -3.28 -7.27
C ARG A 301 0.93 -4.37 -7.35
N PRO A 302 1.94 -4.37 -6.49
CA PRO A 302 2.94 -5.43 -6.43
C PRO A 302 2.37 -6.67 -5.73
N GLY A 303 1.72 -7.54 -6.49
CA GLY A 303 1.19 -8.81 -5.99
C GLY A 303 2.31 -9.84 -5.77
N THR A 304 2.13 -10.72 -4.79
CA THR A 304 2.94 -11.90 -4.50
C THR A 304 2.09 -13.15 -4.57
N PRO A 305 2.65 -14.36 -4.67
CA PRO A 305 1.87 -15.59 -4.75
C PRO A 305 0.95 -15.82 -3.53
N ASP A 306 1.35 -15.36 -2.35
CA ASP A 306 0.63 -15.51 -1.08
C ASP A 306 0.00 -14.20 -0.58
N HIS A 307 0.02 -13.15 -1.38
CA HIS A 307 -0.49 -11.81 -1.09
C HIS A 307 0.15 -11.11 0.13
N LEU A 308 1.24 -11.68 0.69
CA LEU A 308 1.99 -11.08 1.80
C LEU A 308 3.22 -10.31 1.28
N PRO A 309 3.64 -9.23 1.95
CA PRO A 309 4.85 -8.50 1.58
C PRO A 309 6.11 -9.37 1.75
N ILE A 310 7.16 -8.98 1.07
CA ILE A 310 8.47 -9.62 1.11
C ILE A 310 9.41 -8.66 1.83
N LEU A 311 9.78 -9.00 3.07
CA LEU A 311 10.55 -8.12 3.97
C LEU A 311 11.72 -8.88 4.58
N GLY A 312 12.90 -8.25 4.58
CA GLY A 312 14.05 -8.71 5.34
C GLY A 312 15.25 -9.12 4.51
N PRO A 313 16.25 -9.74 5.16
CA PRO A 313 17.49 -10.17 4.53
C PRO A 313 17.26 -11.37 3.60
N THR A 314 18.09 -11.45 2.58
CA THR A 314 18.24 -12.65 1.75
C THR A 314 19.39 -13.52 2.30
N ASP A 315 19.69 -14.64 1.63
CA ASP A 315 20.90 -15.44 1.90
C ASP A 315 22.18 -14.78 1.33
N ILE A 316 22.05 -13.68 0.57
CA ILE A 316 23.15 -12.85 0.11
C ILE A 316 23.40 -11.73 1.13
N ARG A 317 24.57 -11.69 1.75
CA ARG A 317 24.91 -10.66 2.74
C ARG A 317 24.84 -9.26 2.13
N GLY A 318 24.22 -8.31 2.84
CA GLY A 318 24.07 -6.93 2.37
C GLY A 318 22.95 -6.73 1.37
N LEU A 319 22.14 -7.76 1.06
CA LEU A 319 20.96 -7.66 0.20
C LEU A 319 19.68 -7.89 0.98
N TYR A 320 18.79 -6.91 0.92
CA TYR A 320 17.50 -6.92 1.62
C TYR A 320 16.35 -6.68 0.64
N MET A 321 15.19 -7.23 0.97
CA MET A 321 13.96 -7.05 0.21
C MET A 321 12.93 -6.26 1.01
N ALA A 322 12.22 -5.34 0.35
CA ALA A 322 11.10 -4.58 0.89
C ALA A 322 10.07 -4.31 -0.21
N THR A 323 9.40 -5.35 -0.66
CA THR A 323 8.53 -5.30 -1.84
C THR A 323 7.28 -6.16 -1.69
N GLY A 324 6.43 -6.23 -2.70
CA GLY A 324 5.29 -7.14 -2.68
C GLY A 324 4.15 -6.74 -1.74
N HIS A 325 4.05 -5.48 -1.33
CA HIS A 325 3.05 -5.00 -0.36
C HIS A 325 1.60 -5.01 -0.88
N TYR A 326 1.39 -5.38 -2.13
CA TYR A 326 0.10 -5.52 -2.78
C TYR A 326 -0.81 -4.29 -2.59
N ARG A 327 -1.89 -4.40 -1.81
CA ARG A 327 -2.86 -3.33 -1.52
C ARG A 327 -2.45 -2.44 -0.34
N ASN A 328 -1.48 -2.89 0.46
CA ASN A 328 -1.17 -2.34 1.77
C ASN A 328 0.12 -1.50 1.82
N GLY A 329 0.70 -1.12 0.67
CA GLY A 329 1.96 -0.40 0.63
C GLY A 329 1.93 0.94 1.37
N ILE A 330 0.87 1.73 1.21
CA ILE A 330 0.70 2.98 1.95
C ILE A 330 0.60 2.67 3.45
N LEU A 331 -0.31 1.78 3.85
CA LEU A 331 -0.52 1.40 5.24
C LEU A 331 0.78 0.91 5.92
N LEU A 332 1.57 0.09 5.24
CA LEU A 332 2.73 -0.57 5.84
C LEU A 332 4.03 0.23 5.73
N ALA A 333 4.02 1.41 5.14
CA ALA A 333 5.23 2.20 4.91
C ALA A 333 6.02 2.49 6.20
N PRO A 334 5.41 2.98 7.31
CA PRO A 334 6.15 3.27 8.55
C PRO A 334 6.79 2.04 9.18
N VAL A 335 6.02 0.95 9.32
CA VAL A 335 6.53 -0.27 9.95
C VAL A 335 7.59 -0.95 9.09
N THR A 336 7.43 -0.93 7.77
CA THR A 336 8.44 -1.47 6.84
C THR A 336 9.75 -0.70 6.96
N ALA A 337 9.71 0.64 6.99
CA ALA A 337 10.90 1.46 7.18
C ALA A 337 11.62 1.10 8.48
N LYS A 338 10.90 1.03 9.60
CA LYS A 338 11.44 0.69 10.90
C LYS A 338 12.06 -0.71 10.96
N LEU A 339 11.41 -1.72 10.36
CA LEU A 339 11.94 -3.09 10.30
C LEU A 339 13.21 -3.17 9.47
N LEU A 340 13.22 -2.56 8.27
CA LEU A 340 14.39 -2.56 7.40
C LEU A 340 15.57 -1.82 8.02
N SER A 341 15.32 -0.67 8.63
CA SER A 341 16.38 0.08 9.36
C SER A 341 16.98 -0.75 10.48
N ARG A 342 16.17 -1.48 11.24
CA ARG A 342 16.67 -2.38 12.28
C ARG A 342 17.54 -3.50 11.74
N TRP A 343 17.11 -4.18 10.67
CA TRP A 343 17.93 -5.22 10.04
C TRP A 343 19.27 -4.67 9.53
N VAL A 344 19.25 -3.49 8.93
CA VAL A 344 20.46 -2.85 8.39
C VAL A 344 21.42 -2.41 9.50
N LEU A 345 20.90 -1.87 10.60
CA LEU A 345 21.72 -1.28 11.67
C LEU A 345 22.08 -2.30 12.77
N ASN A 346 21.14 -3.08 13.23
CA ASN A 346 21.22 -3.82 14.48
C ASN A 346 21.00 -5.34 14.35
N GLY A 347 20.72 -5.82 13.11
CA GLY A 347 20.58 -7.24 12.82
C GLY A 347 19.13 -7.74 12.88
N THR A 348 18.50 -7.94 14.03
CA THR A 348 17.18 -8.58 14.12
C THR A 348 16.14 -7.63 14.73
N PRO A 349 14.98 -7.41 14.11
CA PRO A 349 13.89 -6.66 14.72
C PRO A 349 13.14 -7.48 15.76
N ASP A 350 12.60 -6.80 16.78
CA ASP A 350 11.72 -7.37 17.81
C ASP A 350 10.29 -7.53 17.28
N PHE A 351 10.14 -8.26 16.19
CA PHE A 351 8.84 -8.50 15.56
C PHE A 351 8.88 -9.83 14.81
N GLU A 352 7.80 -10.60 14.87
CA GLU A 352 7.70 -11.84 14.08
C GLU A 352 7.62 -11.54 12.59
N THR A 353 8.66 -11.89 11.84
CA THR A 353 8.77 -11.57 10.41
C THR A 353 8.86 -12.80 9.51
N ASN A 354 8.78 -14.00 10.08
CA ASN A 354 8.95 -15.26 9.33
C ASN A 354 7.99 -15.38 8.14
N TRP A 355 6.75 -14.93 8.30
CA TRP A 355 5.75 -14.88 7.24
C TRP A 355 6.15 -14.02 6.03
N PHE A 356 7.05 -13.06 6.24
CA PHE A 356 7.43 -12.06 5.25
C PHE A 356 8.82 -12.31 4.67
N SER A 357 9.55 -13.31 5.14
CA SER A 357 10.91 -13.62 4.70
C SER A 357 10.99 -13.81 3.18
N PRO A 358 11.96 -13.20 2.48
CA PRO A 358 12.21 -13.46 1.07
C PRO A 358 12.60 -14.92 0.81
N LEU A 359 13.15 -15.62 1.81
CA LEU A 359 13.59 -17.01 1.69
C LEU A 359 12.42 -18.00 1.60
N ARG A 360 11.19 -17.60 1.95
CA ARG A 360 10.00 -18.45 1.83
C ARG A 360 9.66 -18.91 0.40
N PHE A 361 10.27 -18.26 -0.60
CA PHE A 361 10.10 -18.60 -2.01
C PHE A 361 11.30 -19.35 -2.60
N THR A 362 12.41 -19.47 -1.87
CA THR A 362 13.64 -20.08 -2.39
C THR A 362 13.65 -21.62 -2.27
N ASP A 363 12.86 -22.20 -1.36
CA ASP A 363 12.75 -23.64 -1.20
C ASP A 363 11.72 -24.23 -2.18
N ALA A 364 12.20 -24.96 -3.17
CA ALA A 364 11.38 -25.59 -4.22
C ALA A 364 10.30 -26.57 -3.68
N LYS A 365 10.36 -26.98 -2.40
CA LYS A 365 9.36 -27.81 -1.73
C LYS A 365 8.14 -27.04 -1.20
N SER A 366 8.22 -25.74 -1.03
CA SER A 366 7.13 -24.89 -0.50
C SER A 366 6.08 -24.54 -1.55
N SER A 367 6.46 -24.48 -2.83
CA SER A 367 5.57 -24.06 -3.92
C SER A 367 4.55 -25.11 -4.37
N ALA A 368 4.85 -26.40 -4.20
CA ALA A 368 3.97 -27.48 -4.64
C ALA A 368 2.83 -27.80 -3.64
N THR A 369 3.03 -27.56 -2.33
CA THR A 369 2.05 -27.92 -1.30
C THR A 369 0.96 -26.86 -1.13
N LYS A 370 1.26 -25.59 -1.41
CA LYS A 370 0.27 -24.50 -1.29
C LYS A 370 -0.65 -24.35 -2.51
N ALA A 371 -0.20 -24.78 -3.70
CA ALA A 371 -1.05 -24.82 -4.89
C ALA A 371 -2.13 -25.91 -4.83
N ALA A 372 -1.92 -26.99 -4.07
CA ALA A 372 -2.87 -28.08 -3.93
C ALA A 372 -3.99 -27.79 -2.90
N THR A 373 -3.78 -26.85 -1.96
CA THR A 373 -4.76 -26.49 -0.92
C THR A 373 -5.70 -25.35 -1.37
N ALA A 374 -5.40 -24.68 -2.49
CA ALA A 374 -6.23 -23.59 -3.03
C ALA A 374 -7.28 -24.07 -4.06
N ILE A 375 -7.39 -25.38 -4.31
CA ILE A 375 -8.32 -25.99 -5.27
C ILE A 375 -9.28 -27.01 -4.58
N SER A 376 -9.28 -27.10 -3.26
CA SER A 376 -10.25 -27.95 -2.52
C SER A 376 -11.25 -27.11 -1.72
#